data_274588b5f780ea39aa6acb15a315624c
#
_entry.id   274588b5f780ea39aa6acb15a315624c
#
_cell.length_a   1.000
_cell.length_b   1.000
_cell.length_c   1.000
_cell.angle_alpha   90.00
_cell.angle_beta   90.00
_cell.angle_gamma   90.00
#
_symmetry.space_group_name_H-M   'P 1'
#
loop_
_entity.id
_entity.type
_entity.pdbx_description
1 polymer ?
#
loop_
_entity_poly.entity_id
_entity_poly.type
_entity_poly.pdbx_seq_one_letter_code
_entity_poly.pdbx_strand_id
1 'polypeptide(L)'
;MRQTLRLFALLLRGYLRDRTALFFSLIVPLMLMVIFGYLNLGDFGRVTVAIDDQAKNQSSAQLVQILEGIPTLQVTELSTAEALTKLRRTELDMLIVIPKDFVIAPARPGQTVPELVVYGDDARPQQVAVGRQIVAQVIDRLSFAVTQTAPVVVVAI
;
A
#
# COMPACT_ATOMS: atom_id res chain seq x y z
N MET A 1 47.05 15.70 22.48
CA MET A 1 46.65 16.03 21.11
C MET A 1 47.65 15.56 20.03
N ARG A 2 48.96 15.74 20.17
CA ARG A 2 49.95 15.29 19.16
C ARG A 2 50.05 13.75 19.01
N GLN A 3 49.86 13.00 20.08
CA GLN A 3 49.91 11.51 20.05
C GLN A 3 48.70 10.88 19.36
N THR A 4 47.49 11.41 19.60
CA THR A 4 46.27 10.98 18.94
C THR A 4 46.29 11.23 17.43
N LEU A 5 46.86 12.35 16.99
CA LEU A 5 47.02 12.65 15.57
C LEU A 5 48.01 11.70 14.88
N ARG A 6 49.11 11.32 15.59
CA ARG A 6 50.07 10.34 15.05
C ARG A 6 49.47 8.93 14.93
N LEU A 7 48.72 8.51 15.95
CA LEU A 7 47.98 7.23 15.91
C LEU A 7 46.94 7.20 14.78
N PHE A 8 46.19 8.26 14.62
CA PHE A 8 45.23 8.39 13.53
C PHE A 8 45.90 8.31 12.14
N ALA A 9 47.00 9.01 11.95
CA ALA A 9 47.77 9.00 10.71
C ALA A 9 48.35 7.62 10.38
N LEU A 10 48.81 6.89 11.40
CA LEU A 10 49.32 5.52 11.24
C LEU A 10 48.18 4.53 10.87
N LEU A 11 47.04 4.60 11.55
CA LEU A 11 45.88 3.77 11.26
C LEU A 11 45.33 4.07 9.86
N LEU A 12 45.19 5.34 9.48
CA LEU A 12 44.76 5.75 8.17
C LEU A 12 45.69 5.26 7.07
N ARG A 13 47.00 5.33 7.31
CA ARG A 13 48.02 4.87 6.34
C ARG A 13 48.00 3.34 6.20
N GLY A 14 47.75 2.61 7.29
CA GLY A 14 47.53 1.19 7.29
C GLY A 14 46.29 0.80 6.49
N TYR A 15 45.19 1.47 6.73
CA TYR A 15 43.92 1.27 6.02
C TYR A 15 44.04 1.57 4.52
N LEU A 16 44.67 2.69 4.14
CA LEU A 16 44.89 3.05 2.74
C LEU A 16 45.84 2.10 2.00
N ARG A 17 46.65 1.35 2.73
CA ARG A 17 47.57 0.33 2.18
C ARG A 17 46.90 -1.05 2.00
N ASP A 18 45.78 -1.27 2.72
CA ASP A 18 45.01 -2.50 2.59
C ASP A 18 44.01 -2.37 1.44
N ARG A 19 44.41 -2.89 0.27
CA ARG A 19 43.60 -2.87 -0.95
C ARG A 19 42.26 -3.59 -0.76
N THR A 20 42.26 -4.65 0.04
CA THR A 20 41.04 -5.44 0.31
C THR A 20 40.07 -4.68 1.16
N ALA A 21 40.53 -4.03 2.22
CA ALA A 21 39.69 -3.17 3.07
C ALA A 21 39.10 -1.99 2.28
N LEU A 22 39.91 -1.33 1.44
CA LEU A 22 39.45 -0.25 0.57
C LEU A 22 38.41 -0.73 -0.45
N PHE A 23 38.65 -1.89 -1.05
CA PHE A 23 37.73 -2.47 -2.02
C PHE A 23 36.35 -2.69 -1.38
N PHE A 24 36.29 -3.40 -0.24
CA PHE A 24 35.02 -3.69 0.41
C PHE A 24 34.33 -2.46 0.99
N SER A 25 35.09 -1.51 1.55
CA SER A 25 34.49 -0.32 2.16
C SER A 25 33.97 0.70 1.15
N LEU A 26 34.49 0.70 -0.08
CA LEU A 26 34.05 1.65 -1.11
C LEU A 26 33.13 0.99 -2.13
N ILE A 27 33.50 -0.20 -2.64
CA ILE A 27 32.78 -0.84 -3.74
C ILE A 27 31.48 -1.45 -3.27
N VAL A 28 31.43 -2.06 -2.08
CA VAL A 28 30.19 -2.65 -1.56
C VAL A 28 29.08 -1.59 -1.35
N PRO A 29 29.32 -0.46 -0.67
CA PRO A 29 28.30 0.58 -0.57
C PRO A 29 27.88 1.17 -1.94
N LEU A 30 28.85 1.35 -2.83
CA LEU A 30 28.59 1.90 -4.16
C LEU A 30 27.76 0.92 -5.01
N MET A 31 28.08 -0.37 -4.93
CA MET A 31 27.31 -1.43 -5.58
C MET A 31 25.89 -1.51 -5.03
N LEU A 32 25.72 -1.43 -3.70
CA LEU A 32 24.39 -1.38 -3.08
C LEU A 32 23.61 -0.14 -3.53
N MET A 33 24.27 1.01 -3.60
CA MET A 33 23.63 2.26 -4.07
C MET A 33 23.15 2.12 -5.53
N VAL A 34 23.94 1.48 -6.39
CA VAL A 34 23.55 1.21 -7.78
C VAL A 34 22.41 0.20 -7.84
N ILE A 35 22.48 -0.89 -7.07
CA ILE A 35 21.41 -1.89 -7.01
C ILE A 35 20.10 -1.25 -6.52
N PHE A 36 20.12 -0.51 -5.41
CA PHE A 36 18.94 0.15 -4.87
C PHE A 36 18.46 1.31 -5.76
N GLY A 37 19.34 1.99 -6.47
CA GLY A 37 18.98 3.01 -7.46
C GLY A 37 18.31 2.42 -8.70
N TYR A 38 18.65 1.18 -9.07
CA TYR A 38 18.01 0.49 -10.19
C TYR A 38 16.69 -0.19 -9.81
N LEU A 39 16.56 -0.59 -8.53
CA LEU A 39 15.31 -1.07 -7.98
C LEU A 39 14.35 0.11 -7.85
N ASN A 40 13.24 0.06 -8.56
CA ASN A 40 12.16 1.05 -8.43
C ASN A 40 11.50 0.92 -7.04
N LEU A 41 12.16 1.46 -6.01
CA LEU A 41 11.69 1.41 -4.63
C LEU A 41 10.39 2.22 -4.42
N GLY A 42 9.97 2.99 -5.42
CA GLY A 42 8.71 3.73 -5.39
C GLY A 42 7.46 2.85 -5.33
N ASP A 43 7.56 1.60 -5.78
CA ASP A 43 6.45 0.63 -5.74
C ASP A 43 6.49 -0.25 -4.48
N PHE A 44 7.59 -0.23 -3.72
CA PHE A 44 7.66 -0.93 -2.45
C PHE A 44 6.76 -0.24 -1.41
N GLY A 45 5.77 -0.97 -0.93
CA GLY A 45 4.81 -0.47 0.07
C GLY A 45 3.53 0.13 -0.50
N ARG A 46 3.36 0.18 -1.82
CA ARG A 46 2.07 0.45 -2.45
C ARG A 46 1.24 -0.82 -2.47
N VAL A 47 -0.05 -0.66 -2.19
CA VAL A 47 -1.03 -1.75 -2.30
C VAL A 47 -1.75 -1.61 -3.62
N THR A 48 -1.64 -2.61 -4.49
CA THR A 48 -2.32 -2.64 -5.79
C THR A 48 -3.74 -3.14 -5.60
N VAL A 49 -4.70 -2.26 -5.86
CA VAL A 49 -6.13 -2.51 -5.63
C VAL A 49 -6.90 -2.47 -6.94
N ALA A 50 -7.60 -3.54 -7.24
CA ALA A 50 -8.63 -3.51 -8.29
C ALA A 50 -9.97 -3.10 -7.68
N ILE A 51 -10.75 -2.29 -8.40
CA ILE A 51 -12.11 -1.92 -8.03
C ILE A 51 -13.05 -2.36 -9.16
N ASP A 52 -14.08 -3.13 -8.80
CA ASP A 52 -15.22 -3.42 -9.67
C ASP A 52 -16.43 -2.63 -9.17
N ASP A 53 -16.67 -1.47 -9.78
CA ASP A 53 -17.83 -0.64 -9.46
C ASP A 53 -19.07 -1.12 -10.22
N GLN A 54 -19.91 -1.90 -9.54
CA GLN A 54 -21.20 -2.37 -10.08
C GLN A 54 -22.33 -1.38 -9.80
N ALA A 55 -22.14 -0.43 -8.86
CA ALA A 55 -23.16 0.56 -8.51
C ALA A 55 -23.26 1.67 -9.56
N LYS A 56 -22.12 2.10 -10.11
CA LYS A 56 -22.02 3.17 -11.14
C LYS A 56 -22.85 4.41 -10.82
N ASN A 57 -22.83 4.80 -9.53
CA ASN A 57 -23.58 5.94 -9.03
C ASN A 57 -22.65 7.00 -8.44
N GLN A 58 -23.20 8.14 -8.02
CA GLN A 58 -22.41 9.24 -7.46
C GLN A 58 -21.69 8.83 -6.16
N SER A 59 -22.26 7.96 -5.34
CA SER A 59 -21.65 7.49 -4.09
C SER A 59 -20.46 6.59 -4.36
N SER A 60 -20.56 5.67 -5.32
CA SER A 60 -19.43 4.82 -5.71
C SER A 60 -18.31 5.62 -6.36
N ALA A 61 -18.65 6.58 -7.23
CA ALA A 61 -17.65 7.47 -7.85
C ALA A 61 -16.88 8.30 -6.81
N GLN A 62 -17.56 8.81 -5.77
CA GLN A 62 -16.89 9.51 -4.66
C GLN A 62 -15.93 8.59 -3.90
N LEU A 63 -16.34 7.35 -3.61
CA LEU A 63 -15.48 6.37 -2.94
C LEU A 63 -14.24 6.06 -3.78
N VAL A 64 -14.41 5.77 -5.07
CA VAL A 64 -13.30 5.50 -6.00
C VAL A 64 -12.34 6.69 -6.04
N GLN A 65 -12.84 7.91 -6.21
CA GLN A 65 -12.01 9.12 -6.26
C GLN A 65 -11.20 9.34 -4.98
N ILE A 66 -11.77 9.04 -3.81
CA ILE A 66 -11.05 9.14 -2.54
C ILE A 66 -9.95 8.07 -2.45
N LEU A 67 -10.24 6.83 -2.87
CA LEU A 67 -9.25 5.75 -2.88
C LEU A 67 -8.11 6.04 -3.85
N GLU A 68 -8.38 6.58 -5.03
CA GLU A 68 -7.37 7.01 -6.00
C GLU A 68 -6.48 8.14 -5.48
N GLY A 69 -7.03 9.02 -4.62
CA GLY A 69 -6.29 10.11 -3.99
C GLY A 69 -5.28 9.66 -2.92
N ILE A 70 -5.25 8.37 -2.55
CA ILE A 70 -4.36 7.85 -1.52
C ILE A 70 -3.02 7.40 -2.15
N PRO A 71 -1.88 8.06 -1.85
CA PRO A 71 -0.61 7.77 -2.51
C PRO A 71 -0.08 6.35 -2.31
N THR A 72 -0.52 5.68 -1.25
CA THR A 72 -0.14 4.29 -0.92
C THR A 72 -0.98 3.24 -1.64
N LEU A 73 -2.09 3.64 -2.28
CA LEU A 73 -2.93 2.76 -3.08
C LEU A 73 -2.68 3.00 -4.57
N GLN A 74 -2.54 1.93 -5.31
CA GLN A 74 -2.53 1.94 -6.77
C GLN A 74 -3.83 1.34 -7.25
N VAL A 75 -4.80 2.21 -7.52
CA VAL A 75 -6.16 1.83 -7.90
C VAL A 75 -6.25 1.58 -9.40
N THR A 76 -6.92 0.50 -9.81
CA THR A 76 -7.22 0.19 -11.20
C THR A 76 -8.65 -0.34 -11.29
N GLU A 77 -9.45 0.22 -12.17
CA GLU A 77 -10.79 -0.30 -12.44
C GLU A 77 -10.70 -1.55 -13.32
N LEU A 78 -11.24 -2.66 -12.83
CA LEU A 78 -11.26 -3.95 -13.53
C LEU A 78 -12.58 -4.68 -13.24
N SER A 79 -13.02 -5.51 -14.17
CA SER A 79 -14.13 -6.43 -13.88
C SER A 79 -13.70 -7.49 -12.84
N THR A 80 -14.66 -7.99 -12.06
CA THR A 80 -14.41 -9.04 -11.05
C THR A 80 -13.67 -10.24 -11.65
N ALA A 81 -14.02 -10.68 -12.86
CA ALA A 81 -13.39 -11.85 -13.50
C ALA A 81 -11.92 -11.62 -13.85
N GLU A 82 -11.60 -10.44 -14.40
CA GLU A 82 -10.22 -10.06 -14.73
C GLU A 82 -9.39 -9.84 -13.45
N ALA A 83 -9.96 -9.15 -12.46
CA ALA A 83 -9.33 -8.89 -11.20
C ALA A 83 -9.01 -10.18 -10.43
N LEU A 84 -9.92 -11.15 -10.36
CA LEU A 84 -9.67 -12.47 -9.77
C LEU A 84 -8.57 -13.24 -10.49
N THR A 85 -8.48 -13.12 -11.82
CA THR A 85 -7.41 -13.75 -12.59
C THR A 85 -6.05 -13.14 -12.23
N LYS A 86 -5.97 -11.81 -12.12
CA LYS A 86 -4.76 -11.08 -11.73
C LYS A 86 -4.40 -11.32 -10.26
N LEU A 87 -5.38 -11.41 -9.38
CA LEU A 87 -5.18 -11.73 -7.96
C LEU A 87 -4.52 -13.12 -7.81
N ARG A 88 -5.00 -14.13 -8.55
CA ARG A 88 -4.40 -15.47 -8.56
C ARG A 88 -2.97 -15.51 -9.12
N ARG A 89 -2.60 -14.53 -9.93
CA ARG A 89 -1.23 -14.38 -10.46
C ARG A 89 -0.35 -13.49 -9.60
N THR A 90 -0.85 -13.05 -8.44
CA THR A 90 -0.14 -12.14 -7.54
C THR A 90 0.24 -10.80 -8.21
N GLU A 91 -0.53 -10.41 -9.23
CA GLU A 91 -0.39 -9.12 -9.92
C GLU A 91 -1.20 -8.01 -9.23
N LEU A 92 -2.11 -8.39 -8.32
CA LEU A 92 -2.92 -7.52 -7.47
C LEU A 92 -2.82 -7.99 -6.03
N ASP A 93 -2.90 -7.06 -5.10
CA ASP A 93 -2.93 -7.37 -3.66
C ASP A 93 -4.37 -7.50 -3.16
N MET A 94 -5.30 -6.74 -3.75
CA MET A 94 -6.68 -6.68 -3.27
C MET A 94 -7.66 -6.35 -4.39
N LEU A 95 -8.87 -6.92 -4.29
CA LEU A 95 -10.02 -6.58 -5.12
C LEU A 95 -11.16 -6.09 -4.23
N ILE A 96 -11.71 -4.94 -4.56
CA ILE A 96 -12.90 -4.35 -3.92
C ILE A 96 -14.04 -4.42 -4.92
N VAL A 97 -15.13 -5.08 -4.54
CA VAL A 97 -16.36 -5.09 -5.33
C VAL A 97 -17.38 -4.19 -4.65
N ILE A 98 -17.80 -3.15 -5.35
CA ILE A 98 -18.84 -2.23 -4.91
C ILE A 98 -20.19 -2.74 -5.44
N PRO A 99 -21.12 -3.19 -4.56
CA PRO A 99 -22.39 -3.75 -4.99
C PRO A 99 -23.31 -2.69 -5.61
N LYS A 100 -24.28 -3.13 -6.40
CA LYS A 100 -25.19 -2.26 -7.16
C LYS A 100 -26.06 -1.33 -6.28
N ASP A 101 -26.35 -1.76 -5.07
CA ASP A 101 -27.15 -1.07 -4.07
C ASP A 101 -26.32 -0.18 -3.14
N PHE A 102 -25.02 0.00 -3.45
CA PHE A 102 -24.12 0.82 -2.65
C PHE A 102 -24.54 2.30 -2.68
N VAL A 103 -24.81 2.85 -1.52
CA VAL A 103 -25.15 4.27 -1.31
C VAL A 103 -24.51 4.75 -0.01
N ILE A 104 -23.80 5.87 -0.08
CA ILE A 104 -23.33 6.59 1.11
C ILE A 104 -24.54 7.37 1.67
N ALA A 105 -25.29 6.74 2.58
CA ALA A 105 -26.46 7.34 3.21
C ALA A 105 -26.44 7.10 4.72
N PRO A 106 -27.07 7.99 5.53
CA PRO A 106 -27.21 7.74 6.95
C PRO A 106 -27.97 6.44 7.19
N ALA A 107 -27.38 5.56 8.03
CA ALA A 107 -28.00 4.30 8.40
C ALA A 107 -29.35 4.55 9.08
N ARG A 108 -30.43 4.08 8.48
CA ARG A 108 -31.76 4.10 9.07
C ARG A 108 -32.01 2.82 9.85
N PRO A 109 -32.66 2.86 11.02
CA PRO A 109 -33.00 1.66 11.75
C PRO A 109 -33.81 0.68 10.87
N GLY A 110 -33.32 -0.55 10.71
CA GLY A 110 -33.97 -1.58 9.88
C GLY A 110 -33.55 -1.60 8.41
N GLN A 111 -32.63 -0.76 7.97
CA GLN A 111 -32.06 -0.83 6.61
C GLN A 111 -30.80 -1.67 6.59
N THR A 112 -30.72 -2.65 5.70
CA THR A 112 -29.48 -3.39 5.45
C THR A 112 -28.44 -2.44 4.88
N VAL A 113 -27.30 -2.34 5.53
CA VAL A 113 -26.15 -1.56 5.04
C VAL A 113 -25.51 -2.35 3.90
N PRO A 114 -25.28 -1.74 2.72
CA PRO A 114 -24.61 -2.44 1.62
C PRO A 114 -23.20 -2.83 2.04
N GLU A 115 -22.87 -4.11 1.86
CA GLU A 115 -21.60 -4.69 2.27
C GLU A 115 -20.60 -4.63 1.10
N LEU A 116 -19.44 -4.00 1.33
CA LEU A 116 -18.34 -4.04 0.38
C LEU A 116 -17.64 -5.40 0.48
N VAL A 117 -17.53 -6.10 -0.64
CA VAL A 117 -16.83 -7.39 -0.69
C VAL A 117 -15.36 -7.14 -1.04
N VAL A 118 -14.46 -7.56 -0.16
CA VAL A 118 -13.02 -7.38 -0.32
C VAL A 118 -12.33 -8.74 -0.41
N TYR A 119 -11.72 -9.01 -1.55
CA TYR A 119 -10.86 -10.19 -1.76
C TYR A 119 -9.40 -9.77 -1.60
N GLY A 120 -8.61 -10.56 -0.90
CA GLY A 120 -7.17 -10.33 -0.70
C GLY A 120 -6.33 -11.49 -1.24
N ASP A 121 -5.06 -11.21 -1.58
CA ASP A 121 -4.09 -12.24 -1.93
C ASP A 121 -3.51 -12.88 -0.66
N ASP A 122 -3.77 -14.16 -0.45
CA ASP A 122 -3.26 -14.93 0.69
C ASP A 122 -1.72 -15.02 0.71
N ALA A 123 -1.08 -14.82 -0.43
CA ALA A 123 0.38 -14.80 -0.51
C ALA A 123 1.00 -13.51 0.05
N ARG A 124 0.19 -12.44 0.22
CA ARG A 124 0.63 -11.11 0.69
C ARG A 124 -0.21 -10.58 1.85
N PRO A 125 -0.29 -11.27 2.97
CA PRO A 125 -1.21 -10.94 4.06
C PRO A 125 -0.95 -9.54 4.68
N GLN A 126 0.28 -9.06 4.65
CA GLN A 126 0.62 -7.73 5.18
C GLN A 126 0.05 -6.61 4.32
N GLN A 127 0.18 -6.69 3.00
CA GLN A 127 -0.37 -5.72 2.06
C GLN A 127 -1.90 -5.70 2.13
N VAL A 128 -2.52 -6.87 2.21
CA VAL A 128 -3.98 -7.01 2.38
C VAL A 128 -4.45 -6.38 3.69
N ALA A 129 -3.73 -6.61 4.80
CA ALA A 129 -4.07 -6.01 6.09
C ALA A 129 -3.99 -4.47 6.06
N VAL A 130 -2.93 -3.92 5.46
CA VAL A 130 -2.77 -2.47 5.27
C VAL A 130 -3.88 -1.91 4.39
N GLY A 131 -4.15 -2.55 3.25
CA GLY A 131 -5.21 -2.15 2.33
C GLY A 131 -6.58 -2.14 2.99
N ARG A 132 -6.94 -3.21 3.74
CA ARG A 132 -8.19 -3.27 4.50
C ARG A 132 -8.32 -2.17 5.53
N GLN A 133 -7.24 -1.88 6.27
CA GLN A 133 -7.25 -0.79 7.26
C GLN A 133 -7.48 0.56 6.62
N ILE A 134 -6.86 0.82 5.47
CA ILE A 134 -7.06 2.07 4.71
C ILE A 134 -8.51 2.18 4.23
N VAL A 135 -9.05 1.12 3.61
CA VAL A 135 -10.43 1.09 3.12
C VAL A 135 -11.43 1.30 4.27
N ALA A 136 -11.25 0.59 5.39
CA ALA A 136 -12.09 0.77 6.57
C ALA A 136 -12.05 2.21 7.08
N GLN A 137 -10.87 2.82 7.18
CA GLN A 137 -10.72 4.21 7.62
C GLN A 137 -11.38 5.23 6.67
N VAL A 138 -11.33 4.97 5.35
CA VAL A 138 -12.02 5.82 4.36
C VAL A 138 -13.52 5.73 4.51
N ILE A 139 -14.03 4.51 4.64
CA ILE A 139 -15.46 4.26 4.82
C ILE A 139 -15.96 4.88 6.13
N ASP A 140 -15.20 4.74 7.20
CA ASP A 140 -15.50 5.36 8.49
C ASP A 140 -15.61 6.89 8.39
N ARG A 141 -14.66 7.51 7.70
CA ARG A 141 -14.69 8.97 7.46
C ARG A 141 -15.88 9.41 6.63
N LEU A 142 -16.22 8.67 5.57
CA LEU A 142 -17.38 8.96 4.73
C LEU A 142 -18.69 8.80 5.50
N SER A 143 -18.81 7.73 6.28
CA SER A 143 -19.98 7.46 7.12
C SER A 143 -20.15 8.53 8.19
N PHE A 144 -19.06 8.94 8.84
CA PHE A 144 -19.07 9.99 9.86
C PHE A 144 -19.44 11.36 9.28
N ALA A 145 -18.94 11.69 8.08
CA ALA A 145 -19.25 12.95 7.41
C ALA A 145 -20.74 13.08 7.06
N VAL A 146 -21.42 11.96 6.81
CA VAL A 146 -22.84 11.94 6.41
C VAL A 146 -23.78 11.76 7.60
N THR A 147 -23.35 11.06 8.67
CA THR A 147 -24.28 10.59 9.73
C THR A 147 -24.08 11.25 11.09
N GLN A 148 -22.90 11.82 11.40
CA GLN A 148 -22.50 12.19 12.77
C GLN A 148 -22.69 11.07 13.82
N THR A 149 -22.91 9.85 13.40
CA THR A 149 -23.11 8.65 14.21
C THR A 149 -22.12 7.55 13.77
N ALA A 150 -21.74 6.66 14.69
CA ALA A 150 -20.74 5.63 14.45
C ALA A 150 -21.06 4.75 13.22
N PRO A 151 -20.06 4.44 12.38
CA PRO A 151 -20.24 3.66 11.16
C PRO A 151 -20.55 2.19 11.46
N VAL A 152 -21.40 1.60 10.65
CA VAL A 152 -21.61 0.16 10.59
C VAL A 152 -21.26 -0.28 9.16
N VAL A 153 -20.01 -0.65 8.95
CA VAL A 153 -19.58 -1.33 7.73
C VAL A 153 -18.98 -2.66 8.10
N VAL A 154 -19.58 -3.73 7.62
CA VAL A 154 -19.05 -5.09 7.77
C VAL A 154 -18.23 -5.40 6.52
N VAL A 155 -16.95 -5.69 6.70
CA VAL A 155 -16.07 -6.16 5.63
C VAL A 155 -16.07 -7.69 5.70
N ALA A 156 -16.69 -8.35 4.72
CA ALA A 156 -16.63 -9.80 4.57
C ALA A 156 -15.26 -10.23 4.01
N ILE A 157 -14.83 -11.42 4.40
CA ILE A 157 -13.54 -12.03 4.05
C ILE A 157 -13.77 -13.03 2.92
#